data_3a0a945ec2031fc0c3666b0c1c09ff8d
#
_entry.id   3a0a945ec2031fc0c3666b0c1c09ff8d
#
_cell.length_a   1.000
_cell.length_b   1.000
_cell.length_c   1.000
_cell.angle_alpha   90.00
_cell.angle_beta   90.00
_cell.angle_gamma   90.00
#
_symmetry.space_group_name_H-M   'P 1'
#
loop_
_entity.id
_entity.type
_entity.pdbx_description
1 polymer ?
#
loop_
_entity_poly.entity_id
_entity_poly.type
_entity_poly.pdbx_seq_one_letter_code
_entity_poly.pdbx_strand_id
1 'polypeptide(L)' 'AILIDDFKNNINEFKAAGGIGIHHTSASKTISELKRLGF' A
#
# COMPACT_ATOMS: atom_id res chain seq x y z
N ALA A 1 -1.69 -3.53 10.17
CA ALA A 1 -1.83 -2.12 9.71
C ALA A 1 -1.50 -2.02 8.22
N ILE A 2 -2.19 -1.11 7.53
CA ILE A 2 -2.00 -0.87 6.10
C ILE A 2 -1.61 0.58 5.89
N LEU A 3 -0.56 0.80 5.12
CA LEU A 3 -0.13 2.13 4.72
C LEU A 3 -0.37 2.32 3.23
N ILE A 4 -1.07 3.39 2.87
CA ILE A 4 -1.27 3.79 1.47
C ILE A 4 -0.58 5.13 1.30
N ASP A 5 0.47 5.17 0.49
CA ASP A 5 1.28 6.38 0.33
C ASP A 5 1.79 6.44 -1.10
N ASP A 6 2.00 7.65 -1.62
CA ASP A 6 2.58 7.87 -2.94
C ASP A 6 4.12 7.84 -2.90
N PHE A 7 4.72 7.88 -1.73
CA PHE A 7 6.17 7.88 -1.56
C PHE A 7 6.67 6.46 -1.31
N LYS A 8 7.35 5.89 -2.30
CA LYS A 8 7.75 4.49 -2.29
C LYS A 8 8.69 4.14 -1.13
N ASN A 9 9.57 5.06 -0.73
CA ASN A 9 10.47 4.80 0.40
C ASN A 9 9.71 4.55 1.69
N ASN A 10 8.63 5.30 1.93
CA ASN A 10 7.77 5.08 3.10
C ASN A 10 7.10 3.70 3.04
N ILE A 11 6.65 3.30 1.87
CA ILE A 11 6.04 1.98 1.67
C ILE A 11 7.05 0.87 1.98
N ASN A 12 8.28 1.01 1.48
CA ASN A 12 9.32 0.01 1.70
C ASN A 12 9.67 -0.12 3.19
N GLU A 13 9.79 1.00 3.88
CA GLU A 13 10.04 0.99 5.32
C GLU A 13 8.92 0.33 6.11
N PHE A 14 7.68 0.62 5.73
CA PHE A 14 6.51 0.06 6.39
C PHE A 14 6.45 -1.46 6.20
N LYS A 15 6.73 -1.93 4.98
CA LYS A 15 6.80 -3.38 4.69
C LYS A 15 7.92 -4.05 5.47
N ALA A 16 9.08 -3.41 5.57
CA ALA A 16 10.20 -3.95 6.33
C ALA A 16 9.88 -4.10 7.81
N ALA A 17 8.99 -3.27 8.33
CA ALA A 17 8.55 -3.36 9.71
C ALA A 17 7.43 -4.40 9.91
N GLY A 18 7.04 -5.12 8.86
CA GLY A 18 6.04 -6.18 8.94
C GLY A 18 4.63 -5.74 8.60
N GLY A 19 4.44 -4.51 8.13
CA GLY A 19 3.13 -4.02 7.72
C GLY A 19 2.81 -4.30 6.26
N ILE A 20 1.59 -3.96 5.86
CA ILE A 20 1.16 -4.05 4.47
C ILE A 20 1.24 -2.66 3.86
N GLY A 21 2.05 -2.50 2.81
CA GLY A 21 2.22 -1.23 2.15
C GLY A 21 1.64 -1.24 0.74
N ILE A 22 0.88 -0.22 0.39
CA ILE A 22 0.33 -0.04 -0.94
C ILE A 22 0.88 1.28 -1.50
N HIS A 23 1.64 1.18 -2.59
CA HIS A 23 2.16 2.36 -3.27
C HIS A 23 1.03 2.99 -4.10
N HIS A 24 0.56 4.14 -3.67
CA HIS A 24 -0.53 4.83 -4.33
C HIS A 24 -0.04 5.54 -5.59
N THR A 25 -0.26 4.94 -6.75
CA THR A 25 0.07 5.56 -8.05
C THR A 25 -1.17 6.12 -8.74
N SER A 26 -2.31 5.48 -8.52
CA SER A 26 -3.60 5.96 -9.01
C SER A 26 -4.71 5.37 -8.14
N ALA A 27 -5.87 6.04 -8.13
CA ALA A 27 -7.00 5.58 -7.33
C ALA A 27 -7.46 4.18 -7.75
N SER A 28 -7.52 3.90 -9.05
CA SER A 28 -7.98 2.60 -9.53
C SER A 28 -7.02 1.48 -9.12
N LYS A 29 -5.72 1.73 -9.14
CA LYS A 29 -4.74 0.73 -8.69
C LYS A 29 -4.85 0.46 -7.19
N THR A 30 -4.99 1.51 -6.40
CA THR A 30 -5.14 1.37 -4.95
C THR A 30 -6.39 0.58 -4.60
N ILE A 31 -7.50 0.89 -5.26
CA ILE A 31 -8.76 0.17 -5.06
C ILE A 31 -8.61 -1.31 -5.43
N SER A 32 -7.94 -1.61 -6.55
CA SER A 32 -7.70 -2.99 -6.97
C SER A 32 -6.88 -3.76 -5.94
N GLU A 33 -5.83 -3.12 -5.39
CA GLU A 33 -5.01 -3.74 -4.36
C GLU A 33 -5.79 -4.02 -3.08
N LEU A 34 -6.62 -3.08 -2.66
CA LEU A 34 -7.46 -3.26 -1.49
C LEU A 34 -8.44 -4.41 -1.68
N LYS A 35 -9.03 -4.54 -2.87
CA LYS A 35 -9.93 -5.65 -3.19
C LYS A 35 -9.22 -6.99 -3.13
N ARG A 36 -7.99 -7.06 -3.61
CA ARG A 36 -7.18 -8.27 -3.54
C ARG A 36 -6.92 -8.69 -2.10
N LEU A 37 -6.79 -7.72 -1.21
CA LEU A 37 -6.57 -7.99 0.22
C LEU A 37 -7.84 -8.31 0.98
N GLY A 38 -9.00 -8.21 0.35
CA GLY A 38 -10.27 -8.55 0.97
C GLY A 38 -11.05 -7.36 1.51
N PHE A 39 -10.74 -6.17 1.05
CA PHE A 39 -11.51 -4.97 1.41
C PHE A 39 -12.53 -4.61 0.30
#